data_63890bb0aa066324cef9b781f54e4fcc
#
_entry.id   63890bb0aa066324cef9b781f54e4fcc
#
_cell.length_a   1.000
_cell.length_b   1.000
_cell.length_c   1.000
_cell.angle_alpha   90.00
_cell.angle_beta   90.00
_cell.angle_gamma   90.00
#
_symmetry.space_group_name_H-M   'P 1'
#
loop_
_entity.id
_entity.type
_entity.pdbx_description
1 polymer ?
#
loop_
_entity_poly.entity_id
_entity_poly.type
_entity_poly.pdbx_seq_one_letter_code
_entity_poly.pdbx_strand_id
1 'polypeptide(L)'
;MLNNYVLRLKSEFKGYNSQKLVKDILAGLITSIVAGLLIGGLSGASYQISGPTGAMSAILIYLSTTYGLQGVFVASFISGVMLLIASLFKFGKVVSFIPSSVITGFTSGIAIIIATGQIDNFFGVTSKGGNTIEKLLSYFKLVFPINKYALMVGLLVVFIMLIWPNKWASVFPSSLAGIIIALIVNIVGQFDVTVVGKIPITLFPDARLSISSLNLTTVTHLIIPAFSIAMLGMIESLLCGASAGKMKNEKLDADMELFAQGVGNMVIPFFGGVPATAAIARTSVAIKAGDRQD
;
A
#
# COMPACT_ATOMS: atom_id res chain seq x y z
N MET A 1 -2.50 -33.82 14.09
CA MET A 1 -2.20 -32.46 13.66
C MET A 1 -2.99 -32.06 12.41
N LEU A 2 -2.96 -32.85 11.32
CA LEU A 2 -3.71 -32.57 10.09
C LEU A 2 -5.22 -32.39 10.34
N ASN A 3 -5.79 -33.20 11.22
CA ASN A 3 -7.22 -33.16 11.55
C ASN A 3 -7.62 -31.87 12.30
N ASN A 4 -6.75 -31.33 13.15
CA ASN A 4 -6.99 -30.05 13.83
C ASN A 4 -6.87 -28.85 12.89
N TYR A 5 -6.01 -28.93 11.89
CA TYR A 5 -5.86 -27.89 10.86
C TYR A 5 -7.07 -27.88 9.92
N VAL A 6 -7.50 -29.07 9.47
CA VAL A 6 -8.72 -29.22 8.66
C VAL A 6 -9.97 -28.80 9.44
N LEU A 7 -10.02 -29.06 10.76
CA LEU A 7 -11.10 -28.59 11.62
C LEU A 7 -11.07 -27.08 11.81
N ARG A 8 -9.88 -26.45 11.96
CA ARG A 8 -9.73 -25.00 11.97
C ARG A 8 -10.12 -24.38 10.63
N LEU A 9 -9.61 -24.89 9.51
CA LEU A 9 -10.05 -24.46 8.17
C LEU A 9 -11.57 -24.61 8.01
N LYS A 10 -12.13 -25.76 8.38
CA LYS A 10 -13.59 -25.97 8.34
C LYS A 10 -14.34 -25.01 9.28
N SER A 11 -13.81 -24.68 10.45
CA SER A 11 -14.44 -23.72 11.35
C SER A 11 -14.33 -22.28 10.87
N GLU A 12 -13.21 -21.90 10.26
CA GLU A 12 -13.00 -20.57 9.67
C GLU A 12 -13.83 -20.40 8.38
N PHE A 13 -13.94 -21.44 7.57
CA PHE A 13 -14.78 -21.45 6.37
C PHE A 13 -16.19 -22.03 6.62
N LYS A 14 -16.60 -22.23 7.89
CA LYS A 14 -17.94 -22.71 8.23
C LYS A 14 -18.98 -21.68 7.79
N GLY A 15 -19.75 -22.04 6.75
CA GLY A 15 -20.70 -21.17 6.09
C GLY A 15 -20.08 -20.24 5.03
N TYR A 16 -18.80 -20.48 4.65
CA TYR A 16 -18.20 -19.87 3.48
C TYR A 16 -18.70 -20.60 2.24
N ASN A 17 -19.38 -19.90 1.36
CA ASN A 17 -19.90 -20.44 0.11
C ASN A 17 -19.42 -19.57 -1.06
N SER A 18 -19.71 -19.99 -2.29
CA SER A 18 -19.37 -19.28 -3.50
C SER A 18 -19.88 -17.83 -3.51
N GLN A 19 -21.02 -17.57 -2.89
CA GLN A 19 -21.56 -16.21 -2.77
C GLN A 19 -20.73 -15.32 -1.85
N LYS A 20 -20.15 -15.86 -0.78
CA LYS A 20 -19.24 -15.13 0.11
C LYS A 20 -17.91 -14.87 -0.60
N LEU A 21 -17.36 -15.86 -1.30
CA LEU A 21 -16.17 -15.69 -2.12
C LEU A 21 -16.35 -14.59 -3.17
N VAL A 22 -17.49 -14.60 -3.86
CA VAL A 22 -17.82 -13.55 -4.84
C VAL A 22 -17.94 -12.18 -4.17
N LYS A 23 -18.55 -12.10 -2.98
CA LYS A 23 -18.63 -10.86 -2.23
C LYS A 23 -17.25 -10.32 -1.81
N ASP A 24 -16.33 -11.19 -1.43
CA ASP A 24 -14.97 -10.80 -1.03
C ASP A 24 -14.15 -10.28 -2.21
N ILE A 25 -14.24 -10.98 -3.34
CA ILE A 25 -13.63 -10.55 -4.59
C ILE A 25 -14.23 -9.20 -5.01
N LEU A 26 -15.56 -9.05 -4.92
CA LEU A 26 -16.24 -7.80 -5.27
C LEU A 26 -15.88 -6.67 -4.32
N ALA A 27 -15.70 -6.90 -3.02
CA ALA A 27 -15.31 -5.85 -2.07
C ALA A 27 -13.90 -5.31 -2.34
N GLY A 28 -12.94 -6.20 -2.56
CA GLY A 28 -11.58 -5.83 -2.98
C GLY A 28 -11.58 -5.14 -4.34
N LEU A 29 -12.37 -5.63 -5.30
CA LEU A 29 -12.54 -5.05 -6.61
C LEU A 29 -13.20 -3.66 -6.54
N ILE A 30 -14.24 -3.47 -5.73
CA ILE A 30 -14.95 -2.17 -5.70
C ILE A 30 -14.08 -1.07 -5.12
N THR A 31 -13.35 -1.33 -4.02
CA THR A 31 -12.41 -0.35 -3.51
C THR A 31 -11.31 -0.04 -4.53
N SER A 32 -10.79 -1.06 -5.21
CA SER A 32 -9.81 -0.90 -6.29
C SER A 32 -10.43 -0.26 -7.54
N ILE A 33 -11.67 -0.59 -7.88
CA ILE A 33 -12.41 0.01 -8.99
C ILE A 33 -12.72 1.48 -8.69
N VAL A 34 -13.21 1.81 -7.49
CA VAL A 34 -13.49 3.21 -7.11
C VAL A 34 -12.20 4.04 -7.16
N ALA A 35 -11.10 3.55 -6.58
CA ALA A 35 -9.81 4.23 -6.66
C ALA A 35 -9.31 4.29 -8.11
N GLY A 36 -9.34 3.19 -8.85
CA GLY A 36 -8.90 3.10 -10.23
C GLY A 36 -9.73 3.96 -11.19
N LEU A 37 -11.05 3.95 -11.05
CA LEU A 37 -11.93 4.78 -11.88
C LEU A 37 -11.77 6.27 -11.58
N LEU A 38 -11.73 6.66 -10.31
CA LEU A 38 -11.65 8.07 -9.93
C LEU A 38 -10.25 8.63 -10.19
N ILE A 39 -9.22 7.98 -9.68
CA ILE A 39 -7.85 8.46 -9.85
C ILE A 39 -7.39 8.22 -11.28
N GLY A 40 -7.55 7.00 -11.80
CA GLY A 40 -7.12 6.67 -13.16
C GLY A 40 -7.91 7.40 -14.25
N GLY A 41 -9.24 7.53 -14.09
CA GLY A 41 -10.10 8.23 -15.06
C GLY A 41 -9.92 9.75 -15.07
N LEU A 42 -9.45 10.34 -13.96
CA LEU A 42 -9.18 11.77 -13.83
C LEU A 42 -7.68 12.10 -13.92
N SER A 43 -6.80 11.09 -13.97
CA SER A 43 -5.35 11.26 -13.91
C SER A 43 -4.80 12.11 -15.04
N GLY A 44 -3.85 12.97 -14.70
CA GLY A 44 -3.01 13.70 -15.64
C GLY A 44 -1.81 12.89 -16.16
N ALA A 45 -1.70 11.62 -15.79
CA ALA A 45 -0.62 10.72 -16.16
C ALA A 45 -1.15 9.41 -16.71
N SER A 46 -0.90 9.13 -18.00
CA SER A 46 -1.24 7.86 -18.63
C SER A 46 -0.47 6.69 -17.98
N TYR A 47 -1.10 5.54 -17.90
CA TYR A 47 -0.54 4.28 -17.39
C TYR A 47 -0.17 4.28 -15.89
N GLN A 48 -0.55 5.30 -15.14
CA GLN A 48 -0.22 5.39 -13.73
C GLN A 48 -1.10 4.47 -12.88
N ILE A 49 -0.47 3.64 -12.04
CA ILE A 49 -1.18 2.77 -11.10
C ILE A 49 -1.14 3.38 -9.71
N SER A 50 -2.31 3.82 -9.25
CA SER A 50 -2.50 4.39 -7.92
C SER A 50 -3.06 3.37 -6.93
N GLY A 51 -2.65 3.50 -5.67
CA GLY A 51 -3.10 2.66 -4.57
C GLY A 51 -2.28 2.91 -3.30
N PRO A 52 -2.53 2.19 -2.20
CA PRO A 52 -1.73 2.30 -1.00
C PRO A 52 -0.26 1.94 -1.28
N THR A 53 0.68 2.75 -0.78
CA THR A 53 2.12 2.52 -0.93
C THR A 53 2.77 2.16 0.41
N GLY A 54 3.92 1.49 0.34
CA GLY A 54 4.69 1.12 1.54
C GLY A 54 5.21 2.35 2.31
N ALA A 55 5.51 3.45 1.61
CA ALA A 55 5.91 4.69 2.24
C ALA A 55 4.78 5.29 3.08
N MET A 56 3.55 5.25 2.56
CA MET A 56 2.37 5.75 3.26
C MET A 56 2.02 4.90 4.48
N SER A 57 2.32 3.60 4.46
CA SER A 57 1.99 2.67 5.54
C SER A 57 2.58 3.08 6.88
N ALA A 58 3.77 3.68 6.91
CA ALA A 58 4.39 4.16 8.15
C ALA A 58 3.55 5.24 8.85
N ILE A 59 3.01 6.20 8.08
CA ILE A 59 2.12 7.25 8.60
C ILE A 59 0.77 6.64 9.03
N LEU A 60 0.24 5.72 8.22
CA LEU A 60 -1.06 5.10 8.47
C LEU A 60 -1.05 4.20 9.70
N ILE A 61 0.04 3.47 9.96
CA ILE A 61 0.22 2.67 11.18
C ILE A 61 0.18 3.58 12.41
N TYR A 62 0.95 4.67 12.40
CA TYR A 62 0.92 5.65 13.49
C TYR A 62 -0.49 6.22 13.72
N LEU A 63 -1.17 6.64 12.65
CA LEU A 63 -2.54 7.15 12.76
C LEU A 63 -3.52 6.10 13.27
N SER A 64 -3.42 4.87 12.77
CA SER A 64 -4.29 3.77 13.18
C SER A 64 -4.11 3.41 14.65
N THR A 65 -2.88 3.43 15.17
CA THR A 65 -2.59 3.12 16.57
C THR A 65 -2.98 4.25 17.52
N THR A 66 -2.86 5.51 17.07
CA THR A 66 -3.10 6.68 17.92
C THR A 66 -4.56 7.15 17.86
N TYR A 67 -5.18 7.15 16.69
CA TYR A 67 -6.50 7.72 16.45
C TYR A 67 -7.52 6.70 15.92
N GLY A 68 -7.12 5.42 15.80
CA GLY A 68 -7.96 4.37 15.23
C GLY A 68 -8.20 4.54 13.72
N LEU A 69 -9.00 3.64 13.15
CA LEU A 69 -9.32 3.66 11.70
C LEU A 69 -10.06 4.93 11.28
N GLN A 70 -10.92 5.48 12.15
CA GLN A 70 -11.62 6.75 11.85
C GLN A 70 -10.63 7.90 11.67
N GLY A 71 -9.56 7.96 12.47
CA GLY A 71 -8.49 8.94 12.31
C GLY A 71 -7.79 8.82 10.95
N VAL A 72 -7.56 7.59 10.48
CA VAL A 72 -6.99 7.34 9.15
C VAL A 72 -7.92 7.87 8.05
N PHE A 73 -9.22 7.60 8.14
CA PHE A 73 -10.20 8.04 7.14
C PHE A 73 -10.35 9.56 7.11
N VAL A 74 -10.43 10.21 8.29
CA VAL A 74 -10.49 11.68 8.38
C VAL A 74 -9.22 12.31 7.82
N ALA A 75 -8.04 11.81 8.18
CA ALA A 75 -6.77 12.31 7.65
C ALA A 75 -6.67 12.14 6.13
N SER A 76 -7.16 11.00 5.59
CA SER A 76 -7.25 10.77 4.14
C SER A 76 -8.14 11.82 3.46
N PHE A 77 -9.33 12.05 4.01
CA PHE A 77 -10.25 13.04 3.47
C PHE A 77 -9.63 14.44 3.45
N ILE A 78 -9.04 14.87 4.58
CA ILE A 78 -8.39 16.18 4.69
C ILE A 78 -7.21 16.27 3.71
N SER A 79 -6.40 15.21 3.57
CA SER A 79 -5.30 15.19 2.60
C SER A 79 -5.80 15.32 1.17
N GLY A 80 -6.93 14.70 0.85
CA GLY A 80 -7.59 14.86 -0.44
C GLY A 80 -8.01 16.31 -0.71
N VAL A 81 -8.61 16.98 0.28
CA VAL A 81 -8.94 18.42 0.18
C VAL A 81 -7.69 19.25 -0.05
N MET A 82 -6.59 18.97 0.67
CA MET A 82 -5.32 19.68 0.50
C MET A 82 -4.75 19.50 -0.91
N LEU A 83 -4.83 18.28 -1.48
CA LEU A 83 -4.38 18.00 -2.84
C LEU A 83 -5.23 18.72 -3.89
N LEU A 84 -6.56 18.82 -3.68
CA LEU A 84 -7.43 19.61 -4.54
C LEU A 84 -7.05 21.10 -4.50
N ILE A 85 -6.83 21.65 -3.32
CA ILE A 85 -6.36 23.02 -3.16
C ILE A 85 -5.02 23.22 -3.88
N ALA A 86 -4.08 22.29 -3.71
CA ALA A 86 -2.79 22.33 -4.40
C ALA A 86 -2.93 22.31 -5.93
N SER A 87 -3.87 21.51 -6.46
CA SER A 87 -4.20 21.49 -7.89
C SER A 87 -4.74 22.84 -8.37
N LEU A 88 -5.71 23.41 -7.66
CA LEU A 88 -6.32 24.69 -8.02
C LEU A 88 -5.28 25.85 -8.03
N PHE A 89 -4.33 25.83 -7.11
CA PHE A 89 -3.22 26.79 -7.07
C PHE A 89 -2.06 26.43 -8.01
N LYS A 90 -2.20 25.37 -8.83
CA LYS A 90 -1.20 24.93 -9.81
C LYS A 90 0.16 24.56 -9.19
N PHE A 91 0.12 23.95 -7.98
CA PHE A 91 1.33 23.49 -7.31
C PHE A 91 1.98 22.27 -7.98
N GLY A 92 1.32 21.63 -8.94
CA GLY A 92 1.91 20.57 -9.74
C GLY A 92 3.22 21.00 -10.42
N LYS A 93 3.32 22.27 -10.85
CA LYS A 93 4.55 22.83 -11.43
C LYS A 93 5.68 22.97 -10.42
N VAL A 94 5.38 23.15 -9.14
CA VAL A 94 6.42 23.34 -8.10
C VAL A 94 7.27 22.08 -7.97
N VAL A 95 6.71 20.91 -8.16
CA VAL A 95 7.43 19.64 -8.09
C VAL A 95 8.47 19.50 -9.21
N SER A 96 8.26 20.15 -10.37
CA SER A 96 9.26 20.16 -11.46
C SER A 96 10.55 20.90 -11.09
N PHE A 97 10.53 21.73 -10.06
CA PHE A 97 11.71 22.43 -9.53
C PHE A 97 12.46 21.61 -8.47
N ILE A 98 11.94 20.45 -8.04
CA ILE A 98 12.61 19.63 -7.05
C ILE A 98 13.88 19.02 -7.68
N PRO A 99 15.07 19.29 -7.12
CA PRO A 99 16.31 18.71 -7.62
C PRO A 99 16.30 17.17 -7.57
N SER A 100 16.94 16.54 -8.54
CA SER A 100 17.03 15.07 -8.59
C SER A 100 17.67 14.45 -7.34
N SER A 101 18.56 15.17 -6.68
CA SER A 101 19.17 14.75 -5.41
C SER A 101 18.14 14.61 -4.28
N VAL A 102 17.16 15.51 -4.20
CA VAL A 102 16.06 15.44 -3.23
C VAL A 102 15.20 14.23 -3.51
N ILE A 103 14.88 13.98 -4.78
CA ILE A 103 14.10 12.81 -5.23
C ILE A 103 14.82 11.51 -4.84
N THR A 104 16.13 11.43 -5.13
CA THR A 104 16.94 10.26 -4.78
C THR A 104 17.03 10.07 -3.27
N GLY A 105 17.22 11.13 -2.49
CA GLY A 105 17.23 11.08 -1.03
C GLY A 105 15.90 10.59 -0.47
N PHE A 106 14.79 11.12 -0.99
CA PHE A 106 13.43 10.74 -0.59
C PHE A 106 13.15 9.26 -0.89
N THR A 107 13.43 8.80 -2.11
CA THR A 107 13.18 7.40 -2.49
C THR A 107 14.08 6.43 -1.72
N SER A 108 15.34 6.80 -1.46
CA SER A 108 16.25 6.01 -0.63
C SER A 108 15.80 5.93 0.82
N GLY A 109 15.33 7.06 1.38
CA GLY A 109 14.75 7.10 2.72
C GLY A 109 13.52 6.20 2.86
N ILE A 110 12.63 6.24 1.89
CA ILE A 110 11.47 5.34 1.82
C ILE A 110 11.90 3.87 1.76
N ALA A 111 12.89 3.54 0.92
CA ALA A 111 13.40 2.18 0.80
C ALA A 111 13.93 1.65 2.14
N ILE A 112 14.65 2.48 2.90
CA ILE A 112 15.14 2.14 4.25
C ILE A 112 13.98 1.91 5.21
N ILE A 113 12.96 2.77 5.22
CA ILE A 113 11.77 2.63 6.07
C ILE A 113 11.04 1.33 5.75
N ILE A 114 10.82 1.03 4.48
CA ILE A 114 10.16 -0.21 4.05
C ILE A 114 11.00 -1.42 4.47
N ALA A 115 12.29 -1.42 4.19
CA ALA A 115 13.20 -2.52 4.54
C ALA A 115 13.20 -2.77 6.05
N THR A 116 13.32 -1.71 6.85
CA THR A 116 13.28 -1.80 8.33
C THR A 116 11.93 -2.33 8.82
N GLY A 117 10.82 -1.90 8.21
CA GLY A 117 9.49 -2.39 8.54
C GLY A 117 9.26 -3.87 8.23
N GLN A 118 10.06 -4.47 7.33
CA GLN A 118 9.96 -5.90 6.99
C GLN A 118 10.85 -6.80 7.86
N ILE A 119 11.74 -6.25 8.69
CA ILE A 119 12.63 -7.06 9.55
C ILE A 119 11.80 -7.95 10.48
N ASP A 120 10.78 -7.41 11.13
CA ASP A 120 9.90 -8.17 12.02
C ASP A 120 9.27 -9.36 11.31
N ASN A 121 8.70 -9.12 10.13
CA ASN A 121 8.04 -10.15 9.33
C ASN A 121 9.03 -11.21 8.83
N PHE A 122 10.22 -10.79 8.39
CA PHE A 122 11.23 -11.68 7.83
C PHE A 122 11.83 -12.62 8.87
N PHE A 123 12.09 -12.12 10.09
CA PHE A 123 12.63 -12.91 11.18
C PHE A 123 11.55 -13.50 12.11
N GLY A 124 10.28 -13.17 11.89
CA GLY A 124 9.17 -13.62 12.71
C GLY A 124 9.27 -13.13 14.15
N VAL A 125 9.72 -11.89 14.33
CA VAL A 125 9.91 -11.25 15.64
C VAL A 125 8.97 -10.05 15.78
N THR A 126 8.81 -9.54 16.99
CA THR A 126 8.04 -8.32 17.26
C THR A 126 8.95 -7.29 17.92
N SER A 127 9.32 -6.25 17.18
CA SER A 127 10.11 -5.14 17.70
C SER A 127 9.29 -4.24 18.64
N LYS A 128 9.96 -3.59 19.58
CA LYS A 128 9.36 -2.60 20.46
C LYS A 128 9.80 -1.20 20.02
N GLY A 129 8.86 -0.29 19.83
CA GLY A 129 9.11 1.11 19.50
C GLY A 129 8.04 1.71 18.62
N GLY A 130 7.77 2.99 18.82
CA GLY A 130 6.79 3.75 18.05
C GLY A 130 7.31 4.27 16.70
N ASN A 131 8.65 4.36 16.56
CA ASN A 131 9.29 4.87 15.36
C ASN A 131 10.42 3.94 14.87
N THR A 132 10.88 4.15 13.64
CA THR A 132 11.89 3.31 12.97
C THR A 132 13.20 3.22 13.75
N ILE A 133 13.63 4.31 14.38
CA ILE A 133 14.89 4.35 15.15
C ILE A 133 14.77 3.51 16.43
N GLU A 134 13.66 3.65 17.14
CA GLU A 134 13.40 2.84 18.35
C GLU A 134 13.31 1.36 18.02
N LYS A 135 12.66 1.01 16.89
CA LYS A 135 12.62 -0.38 16.41
C LYS A 135 14.02 -0.91 16.15
N LEU A 136 14.86 -0.18 15.41
CA LEU A 136 16.24 -0.57 15.17
C LEU A 136 17.04 -0.74 16.46
N LEU A 137 16.91 0.18 17.40
CA LEU A 137 17.57 0.08 18.70
C LEU A 137 17.06 -1.11 19.52
N SER A 138 15.77 -1.46 19.37
CA SER A 138 15.21 -2.62 20.06
C SER A 138 15.84 -3.94 19.62
N TYR A 139 16.25 -4.07 18.35
CA TYR A 139 16.92 -5.26 17.84
C TYR A 139 18.31 -5.47 18.48
N PHE A 140 19.00 -4.42 18.88
CA PHE A 140 20.30 -4.53 19.57
C PHE A 140 20.17 -4.85 21.06
N LYS A 141 19.03 -4.52 21.67
CA LYS A 141 18.83 -4.67 23.13
C LYS A 141 18.15 -5.98 23.53
N LEU A 142 17.47 -6.63 22.62
CA LEU A 142 16.68 -7.83 22.88
C LEU A 142 17.31 -9.02 22.18
N VAL A 143 17.51 -10.11 22.93
CA VAL A 143 17.76 -11.42 22.31
C VAL A 143 16.42 -11.89 21.72
N PHE A 144 16.22 -11.65 20.44
CA PHE A 144 14.99 -12.06 19.76
C PHE A 144 15.01 -13.56 19.49
N PRO A 145 14.00 -14.31 19.92
CA PRO A 145 13.80 -15.67 19.46
C PRO A 145 13.37 -15.61 17.96
N ILE A 146 14.35 -15.76 17.08
CA ILE A 146 14.09 -15.81 15.62
C ILE A 146 13.18 -17.00 15.34
N ASN A 147 12.06 -16.74 14.66
CA ASN A 147 11.20 -17.79 14.16
C ASN A 147 11.85 -18.43 12.93
N LYS A 148 12.40 -19.63 13.10
CA LYS A 148 13.10 -20.37 12.03
C LYS A 148 12.22 -20.61 10.81
N TYR A 149 10.94 -20.80 11.01
CA TYR A 149 9.99 -21.04 9.90
C TYR A 149 9.70 -19.76 9.12
N ALA A 150 9.54 -18.62 9.79
CA ALA A 150 9.39 -17.33 9.12
C ALA A 150 10.63 -16.99 8.29
N LEU A 151 11.83 -17.17 8.88
CA LEU A 151 13.09 -16.97 8.17
C LEU A 151 13.21 -17.91 6.96
N MET A 152 12.88 -19.19 7.11
CA MET A 152 12.93 -20.17 6.02
C MET A 152 11.99 -19.77 4.86
N VAL A 153 10.75 -19.41 5.18
CA VAL A 153 9.77 -18.96 4.17
C VAL A 153 10.22 -17.66 3.51
N GLY A 154 10.75 -16.71 4.29
CA GLY A 154 11.28 -15.46 3.76
C GLY A 154 12.46 -15.68 2.80
N LEU A 155 13.43 -16.52 3.18
CA LEU A 155 14.55 -16.89 2.33
C LEU A 155 14.12 -17.63 1.07
N LEU A 156 13.12 -18.51 1.17
CA LEU A 156 12.52 -19.20 0.02
C LEU A 156 11.96 -18.21 -1.00
N VAL A 157 11.21 -17.19 -0.54
CA VAL A 157 10.66 -16.15 -1.43
C VAL A 157 11.79 -15.38 -2.12
N VAL A 158 12.80 -14.94 -1.37
CA VAL A 158 13.96 -14.24 -1.93
C VAL A 158 14.67 -15.11 -2.98
N PHE A 159 14.89 -16.38 -2.67
CA PHE A 159 15.52 -17.33 -3.59
C PHE A 159 14.72 -17.50 -4.90
N ILE A 160 13.39 -17.66 -4.80
CA ILE A 160 12.51 -17.74 -5.96
C ILE A 160 12.62 -16.47 -6.80
N MET A 161 12.57 -15.29 -6.17
CA MET A 161 12.66 -14.01 -6.89
C MET A 161 13.99 -13.84 -7.61
N LEU A 162 15.10 -14.35 -7.05
CA LEU A 162 16.44 -14.25 -7.66
C LEU A 162 16.62 -15.20 -8.85
N ILE A 163 16.03 -16.41 -8.77
CA ILE A 163 16.20 -17.45 -9.81
C ILE A 163 15.13 -17.34 -10.91
N TRP A 164 14.06 -16.56 -10.68
CA TRP A 164 12.94 -16.51 -11.61
C TRP A 164 13.36 -16.09 -13.01
N PRO A 165 13.09 -16.91 -14.05
CA PRO A 165 13.56 -16.61 -15.40
C PRO A 165 12.91 -15.34 -15.95
N ASN A 166 13.71 -14.45 -16.54
CA ASN A 166 13.23 -13.21 -17.16
C ASN A 166 12.17 -13.45 -18.26
N LYS A 167 12.22 -14.61 -18.92
CA LYS A 167 11.23 -15.00 -19.93
C LYS A 167 9.83 -15.18 -19.35
N TRP A 168 9.72 -15.61 -18.09
CA TRP A 168 8.43 -15.83 -17.42
C TRP A 168 7.97 -14.59 -16.66
N ALA A 169 8.89 -13.71 -16.30
CA ALA A 169 8.57 -12.50 -15.52
C ALA A 169 7.59 -11.54 -16.24
N SER A 170 7.46 -11.67 -17.58
CA SER A 170 6.51 -10.87 -18.36
C SER A 170 5.07 -11.38 -18.27
N VAL A 171 4.88 -12.69 -18.06
CA VAL A 171 3.54 -13.31 -17.96
C VAL A 171 3.16 -13.54 -16.50
N PHE A 172 4.15 -13.94 -15.69
CA PHE A 172 3.94 -14.27 -14.29
C PHE A 172 5.04 -13.64 -13.42
N PRO A 173 4.73 -12.57 -12.68
CA PRO A 173 5.70 -11.85 -11.85
C PRO A 173 6.36 -12.75 -10.81
N SER A 174 7.69 -12.63 -10.62
CA SER A 174 8.45 -13.40 -9.64
C SER A 174 7.93 -13.27 -8.20
N SER A 175 7.46 -12.07 -7.84
CA SER A 175 6.86 -11.82 -6.53
C SER A 175 5.58 -12.62 -6.31
N LEU A 176 4.73 -12.73 -7.35
CA LEU A 176 3.50 -13.52 -7.27
C LEU A 176 3.83 -15.01 -7.15
N ALA A 177 4.80 -15.50 -7.92
CA ALA A 177 5.31 -16.87 -7.80
C ALA A 177 5.83 -17.17 -6.39
N GLY A 178 6.63 -16.25 -5.83
CA GLY A 178 7.16 -16.35 -4.48
C GLY A 178 6.05 -16.46 -3.43
N ILE A 179 5.04 -15.60 -3.52
CA ILE A 179 3.89 -15.61 -2.59
C ILE A 179 3.11 -16.93 -2.69
N ILE A 180 2.79 -17.41 -3.90
CA ILE A 180 2.02 -18.64 -4.09
C ILE A 180 2.81 -19.85 -3.55
N ILE A 181 4.10 -19.95 -3.86
CA ILE A 181 4.94 -21.06 -3.39
C ILE A 181 5.08 -20.99 -1.86
N ALA A 182 5.32 -19.81 -1.28
CA ALA A 182 5.39 -19.62 0.15
C ALA A 182 4.07 -20.05 0.84
N LEU A 183 2.93 -19.68 0.26
CA LEU A 183 1.62 -20.08 0.76
C LEU A 183 1.45 -21.60 0.75
N ILE A 184 1.78 -22.25 -0.37
CA ILE A 184 1.71 -23.72 -0.50
C ILE A 184 2.63 -24.40 0.54
N VAL A 185 3.88 -23.95 0.65
CA VAL A 185 4.87 -24.48 1.59
C VAL A 185 4.40 -24.30 3.03
N ASN A 186 3.80 -23.15 3.35
CA ASN A 186 3.25 -22.91 4.69
C ASN A 186 2.03 -23.79 5.00
N ILE A 187 1.12 -23.98 4.04
CA ILE A 187 -0.05 -24.85 4.20
C ILE A 187 0.37 -26.31 4.40
N VAL A 188 1.29 -26.80 3.57
CA VAL A 188 1.78 -28.19 3.63
C VAL A 188 2.62 -28.44 4.88
N GLY A 189 3.52 -27.50 5.19
CA GLY A 189 4.43 -27.59 6.35
C GLY A 189 3.77 -27.29 7.68
N GLN A 190 2.59 -26.67 7.69
CA GLN A 190 1.86 -26.24 8.88
C GLN A 190 2.73 -25.41 9.85
N PHE A 191 3.54 -24.52 9.28
CA PHE A 191 4.47 -23.72 10.06
C PHE A 191 3.73 -22.66 10.86
N ASP A 192 4.20 -22.44 12.09
CA ASP A 192 3.71 -21.35 12.93
C ASP A 192 4.41 -20.03 12.54
N VAL A 193 3.85 -19.40 11.49
CA VAL A 193 4.29 -18.09 11.01
C VAL A 193 3.13 -17.12 11.08
N THR A 194 3.46 -15.84 11.30
CA THR A 194 2.46 -14.78 11.30
C THR A 194 1.83 -14.68 9.91
N VAL A 195 0.51 -14.82 9.84
CA VAL A 195 -0.26 -14.68 8.61
C VAL A 195 -1.05 -13.38 8.62
N VAL A 196 -1.41 -12.91 7.42
CA VAL A 196 -2.34 -11.78 7.27
C VAL A 196 -3.67 -12.17 7.91
N GLY A 197 -4.18 -11.34 8.80
CA GLY A 197 -5.45 -11.57 9.48
C GLY A 197 -6.64 -11.68 8.50
N LYS A 198 -7.85 -11.81 9.05
CA LYS A 198 -9.07 -11.89 8.22
C LYS A 198 -9.22 -10.63 7.37
N ILE A 199 -9.25 -10.82 6.05
CA ILE A 199 -9.57 -9.74 5.12
C ILE A 199 -11.07 -9.46 5.23
N PRO A 200 -11.50 -8.18 5.41
CA PRO A 200 -12.92 -7.82 5.49
C PRO A 200 -13.67 -8.28 4.24
N ILE A 201 -14.80 -8.96 4.45
CA ILE A 201 -15.57 -9.66 3.41
C ILE A 201 -16.68 -8.78 2.81
N THR A 202 -16.81 -7.53 3.26
CA THR A 202 -17.95 -6.67 2.90
C THR A 202 -17.55 -5.53 1.97
N LEU A 203 -18.39 -5.30 0.95
CA LEU A 203 -18.29 -4.18 0.01
C LEU A 203 -18.27 -2.81 0.68
N PHE A 204 -18.98 -2.71 1.81
CA PHE A 204 -19.02 -1.55 2.68
C PHE A 204 -18.66 -2.04 4.07
N PRO A 205 -17.36 -2.01 4.44
CA PRO A 205 -16.98 -2.34 5.80
C PRO A 205 -17.67 -1.38 6.76
N ASP A 206 -18.05 -1.88 7.94
CA ASP A 206 -18.64 -1.04 8.99
C ASP A 206 -17.67 0.10 9.37
N ALA A 207 -16.37 -0.16 9.27
CA ALA A 207 -15.33 0.84 9.40
C ALA A 207 -15.16 1.63 8.10
N ARG A 208 -15.85 2.75 7.99
CA ARG A 208 -15.76 3.73 6.89
C ARG A 208 -15.85 5.14 7.45
N LEU A 209 -15.49 6.14 6.66
CA LEU A 209 -15.60 7.54 7.07
C LEU A 209 -17.06 7.86 7.42
N SER A 210 -17.28 8.28 8.65
CA SER A 210 -18.56 8.86 9.07
C SER A 210 -18.49 10.38 9.00
N ILE A 211 -19.54 11.01 8.46
CA ILE A 211 -19.63 12.48 8.40
C ILE A 211 -19.57 13.09 9.81
N SER A 212 -20.11 12.40 10.81
CA SER A 212 -20.02 12.81 12.22
C SER A 212 -18.59 12.87 12.77
N SER A 213 -17.64 12.14 12.16
CA SER A 213 -16.23 12.17 12.55
C SER A 213 -15.49 13.42 12.06
N LEU A 214 -16.07 14.17 11.11
CA LEU A 214 -15.53 15.41 10.57
C LEU A 214 -15.89 16.60 11.47
N ASN A 215 -15.65 16.47 12.77
CA ASN A 215 -15.82 17.58 13.71
C ASN A 215 -14.53 18.42 13.81
N LEU A 216 -14.68 19.68 14.22
CA LEU A 216 -13.57 20.64 14.25
C LEU A 216 -12.39 20.17 15.12
N THR A 217 -12.67 19.53 16.24
CA THR A 217 -11.64 19.01 17.15
C THR A 217 -10.82 17.90 16.49
N THR A 218 -11.46 16.95 15.83
CA THR A 218 -10.76 15.88 15.11
C THR A 218 -9.95 16.42 13.95
N VAL A 219 -10.50 17.37 13.19
CA VAL A 219 -9.81 18.00 12.06
C VAL A 219 -8.55 18.74 12.54
N THR A 220 -8.61 19.50 13.61
CA THR A 220 -7.44 20.23 14.14
C THR A 220 -6.31 19.31 14.60
N HIS A 221 -6.63 18.17 15.22
CA HIS A 221 -5.63 17.17 15.61
C HIS A 221 -5.03 16.43 14.44
N LEU A 222 -5.76 16.24 13.36
CA LEU A 222 -5.34 15.45 12.21
C LEU A 222 -4.77 16.29 11.05
N ILE A 223 -4.76 17.61 11.16
CA ILE A 223 -4.30 18.49 10.06
C ILE A 223 -2.82 18.27 9.71
N ILE A 224 -1.94 18.07 10.71
CA ILE A 224 -0.51 17.81 10.49
C ILE A 224 -0.27 16.43 9.85
N PRO A 225 -0.83 15.32 10.37
CA PRO A 225 -0.76 14.03 9.69
C PRO A 225 -1.36 14.06 8.29
N ALA A 226 -2.50 14.72 8.09
CA ALA A 226 -3.13 14.86 6.79
C ALA A 226 -2.24 15.65 5.80
N PHE A 227 -1.58 16.71 6.26
CA PHE A 227 -0.60 17.44 5.47
C PHE A 227 0.57 16.54 5.06
N SER A 228 1.07 15.70 5.97
CA SER A 228 2.13 14.73 5.66
C SER A 228 1.69 13.73 4.60
N ILE A 229 0.44 13.22 4.68
CA ILE A 229 -0.14 12.33 3.65
C ILE A 229 -0.26 13.08 2.31
N ALA A 230 -0.76 14.32 2.31
CA ALA A 230 -0.91 15.11 1.10
C ALA A 230 0.44 15.39 0.43
N MET A 231 1.45 15.81 1.20
CA MET A 231 2.80 16.06 0.69
C MET A 231 3.44 14.79 0.11
N LEU A 232 3.34 13.68 0.85
CA LEU A 232 3.84 12.39 0.38
C LEU A 232 3.12 11.96 -0.90
N GLY A 233 1.79 12.02 -0.92
CA GLY A 233 0.97 11.68 -2.08
C GLY A 233 1.29 12.55 -3.30
N MET A 234 1.44 13.87 -3.11
CA MET A 234 1.85 14.79 -4.16
C MET A 234 3.21 14.42 -4.75
N ILE A 235 4.22 14.25 -3.90
CA ILE A 235 5.58 13.93 -4.35
C ILE A 235 5.60 12.58 -5.07
N GLU A 236 5.05 11.52 -4.47
CA GLU A 236 5.03 10.18 -5.08
C GLU A 236 4.29 10.17 -6.42
N SER A 237 3.11 10.77 -6.49
CA SER A 237 2.28 10.74 -7.70
C SER A 237 2.92 11.54 -8.84
N LEU A 238 3.44 12.72 -8.56
CA LEU A 238 4.08 13.53 -9.60
C LEU A 238 5.41 12.94 -10.07
N LEU A 239 6.20 12.33 -9.17
CA LEU A 239 7.41 11.61 -9.56
C LEU A 239 7.10 10.35 -10.37
N CYS A 240 6.06 9.62 -9.99
CA CYS A 240 5.59 8.46 -10.73
C CYS A 240 5.15 8.85 -12.15
N GLY A 241 4.29 9.89 -12.26
CA GLY A 241 3.80 10.40 -13.53
C GLY A 241 4.92 10.94 -14.43
N ALA A 242 5.90 11.67 -13.86
CA ALA A 242 7.06 12.13 -14.59
C ALA A 242 7.96 10.98 -15.08
N SER A 243 8.11 9.93 -14.27
CA SER A 243 8.86 8.73 -14.67
C SER A 243 8.14 7.93 -15.76
N ALA A 244 6.84 7.72 -15.59
CA ALA A 244 5.99 7.04 -16.57
C ALA A 244 5.95 7.80 -17.91
N GLY A 245 5.80 9.13 -17.84
CA GLY A 245 5.81 9.99 -18.99
C GLY A 245 7.12 9.90 -19.80
N LYS A 246 8.28 9.83 -19.12
CA LYS A 246 9.57 9.60 -19.78
C LYS A 246 9.63 8.24 -20.48
N MET A 247 9.05 7.20 -19.89
CA MET A 247 9.03 5.85 -20.49
C MET A 247 8.15 5.77 -21.72
N LYS A 248 7.06 6.54 -21.75
CA LYS A 248 6.08 6.57 -22.87
C LYS A 248 6.22 7.77 -23.80
N ASN A 249 7.20 8.66 -23.55
CA ASN A 249 7.36 9.92 -24.25
C ASN A 249 6.10 10.82 -24.21
N GLU A 250 5.40 10.79 -23.08
CA GLU A 250 4.21 11.58 -22.82
C GLU A 250 4.47 12.66 -21.77
N LYS A 251 3.73 13.77 -21.86
CA LYS A 251 3.84 14.86 -20.88
C LYS A 251 2.86 14.62 -19.75
N LEU A 252 3.35 14.74 -18.51
CA LEU A 252 2.53 14.75 -17.30
C LEU A 252 1.75 16.07 -17.22
N ASP A 253 0.43 15.99 -17.05
CA ASP A 253 -0.35 17.11 -16.51
C ASP A 253 -0.35 17.02 -14.98
N ALA A 254 0.60 17.71 -14.37
CA ALA A 254 0.85 17.64 -12.93
C ALA A 254 -0.33 18.19 -12.10
N ASP A 255 -1.01 19.22 -12.58
CA ASP A 255 -2.13 19.82 -11.84
C ASP A 255 -3.37 18.92 -11.91
N MET A 256 -3.63 18.31 -13.09
CA MET A 256 -4.71 17.32 -13.25
C MET A 256 -4.45 16.06 -12.43
N GLU A 257 -3.19 15.62 -12.33
CA GLU A 257 -2.81 14.50 -11.48
C GLU A 257 -3.10 14.78 -10.00
N LEU A 258 -2.75 15.97 -9.49
CA LEU A 258 -3.09 16.38 -8.12
C LEU A 258 -4.60 16.45 -7.90
N PHE A 259 -5.35 16.90 -8.91
CA PHE A 259 -6.81 16.90 -8.86
C PHE A 259 -7.36 15.49 -8.71
N ALA A 260 -6.90 14.57 -9.54
CA ALA A 260 -7.33 13.16 -9.51
C ALA A 260 -7.03 12.51 -8.15
N GLN A 261 -5.80 12.68 -7.65
CA GLN A 261 -5.40 12.18 -6.33
C GLN A 261 -6.22 12.80 -5.20
N GLY A 262 -6.53 14.09 -5.31
CA GLY A 262 -7.37 14.83 -4.37
C GLY A 262 -8.78 14.25 -4.29
N VAL A 263 -9.45 14.12 -5.45
CA VAL A 263 -10.79 13.52 -5.55
C VAL A 263 -10.78 12.08 -5.02
N GLY A 264 -9.81 11.27 -5.43
CA GLY A 264 -9.69 9.89 -4.98
C GLY A 264 -9.56 9.79 -3.47
N ASN A 265 -8.64 10.53 -2.87
CA ASN A 265 -8.39 10.49 -1.42
C ASN A 265 -9.53 11.09 -0.58
N MET A 266 -10.39 11.93 -1.15
CA MET A 266 -11.64 12.36 -0.52
C MET A 266 -12.70 11.29 -0.55
N VAL A 267 -12.81 10.54 -1.64
CA VAL A 267 -13.92 9.59 -1.84
C VAL A 267 -13.64 8.21 -1.25
N ILE A 268 -12.40 7.71 -1.42
CA ILE A 268 -11.99 6.38 -0.96
C ILE A 268 -12.35 6.07 0.51
N PRO A 269 -12.19 6.98 1.49
CA PRO A 269 -12.54 6.73 2.89
C PRO A 269 -14.01 6.41 3.14
N PHE A 270 -14.92 6.91 2.31
CA PHE A 270 -16.36 6.58 2.42
C PHE A 270 -16.67 5.12 2.06
N PHE A 271 -15.73 4.47 1.39
CA PHE A 271 -15.77 3.03 1.06
C PHE A 271 -14.85 2.21 1.98
N GLY A 272 -14.36 2.81 3.08
CA GLY A 272 -13.46 2.12 4.03
C GLY A 272 -12.03 1.93 3.51
N GLY A 273 -11.67 2.61 2.43
CA GLY A 273 -10.33 2.56 1.87
C GLY A 273 -9.37 3.53 2.56
N VAL A 274 -8.08 3.21 2.47
CA VAL A 274 -6.98 4.05 2.96
C VAL A 274 -6.47 4.97 1.86
N PRO A 275 -5.72 6.05 2.20
CA PRO A 275 -5.19 6.97 1.19
C PRO A 275 -4.38 6.25 0.11
N ALA A 276 -4.58 6.68 -1.12
CA ALA A 276 -3.90 6.16 -2.29
C ALA A 276 -2.93 7.19 -2.87
N THR A 277 -1.86 6.71 -3.46
CA THR A 277 -0.90 7.48 -4.26
C THR A 277 -0.36 6.61 -5.39
N ALA A 278 0.28 7.21 -6.38
CA ALA A 278 0.86 6.45 -7.46
C ALA A 278 2.13 5.69 -7.04
N ALA A 279 2.28 4.47 -7.53
CA ALA A 279 3.38 3.59 -7.21
C ALA A 279 4.32 3.39 -8.40
N ILE A 280 5.53 3.97 -8.34
CA ILE A 280 6.54 3.93 -9.41
C ILE A 280 6.84 2.50 -9.86
N ALA A 281 7.07 1.58 -8.92
CA ALA A 281 7.41 0.20 -9.24
C ALA A 281 6.27 -0.51 -10.00
N ARG A 282 5.02 -0.40 -9.52
CA ARG A 282 3.85 -1.00 -10.17
C ARG A 282 3.62 -0.41 -11.56
N THR A 283 3.70 0.90 -11.68
CA THR A 283 3.54 1.63 -12.94
C THR A 283 4.62 1.22 -13.95
N SER A 284 5.88 1.13 -13.52
CA SER A 284 6.98 0.70 -14.40
C SER A 284 6.82 -0.73 -14.93
N VAL A 285 6.32 -1.63 -14.08
CA VAL A 285 6.02 -3.02 -14.49
C VAL A 285 4.88 -3.05 -15.50
N ALA A 286 3.81 -2.30 -15.26
CA ALA A 286 2.66 -2.24 -16.16
C ALA A 286 3.04 -1.69 -17.54
N ILE A 287 3.82 -0.61 -17.60
CA ILE A 287 4.30 -0.04 -18.86
C ILE A 287 5.14 -1.06 -19.64
N LYS A 288 6.12 -1.70 -18.95
CA LYS A 288 6.96 -2.72 -19.59
C LYS A 288 6.20 -3.95 -20.06
N ALA A 289 5.11 -4.30 -19.42
CA ALA A 289 4.24 -5.40 -19.84
C ALA A 289 3.39 -5.01 -21.06
N GLY A 290 2.91 -3.77 -21.12
CA GLY A 290 2.14 -3.25 -22.27
C GLY A 290 2.98 -3.06 -23.53
N ASP A 291 4.22 -2.59 -23.43
CA ASP A 291 5.13 -2.38 -24.57
C ASP A 291 5.58 -3.68 -25.27
N ARG A 292 5.21 -4.85 -24.75
CA ARG A 292 5.51 -6.16 -25.37
C ARG A 292 4.34 -6.73 -26.16
N GLN A 293 3.22 -6.01 -26.24
CA GLN A 293 2.02 -6.43 -27.01
C GLN A 293 1.90 -5.70 -28.37
N ASP A 294 2.77 -4.73 -28.65
CA ASP A 294 2.95 -4.08 -29.94
C ASP A 294 4.24 -4.63 -30.60
#